data_837cc876c7a9f370baca50b38fcc0a45
#
_entry.id   837cc876c7a9f370baca50b38fcc0a45
#
_cell.length_a   1.000
_cell.length_b   1.000
_cell.length_c   1.000
_cell.angle_alpha   90.00
_cell.angle_beta   90.00
_cell.angle_gamma   90.00
#
_symmetry.space_group_name_H-M   'P 1'
#
loop_
_entity.id
_entity.type
_entity.pdbx_description
1 polymer ?
#
loop_
_entity_poly.entity_id
_entity_poly.type
_entity_poly.pdbx_seq_one_letter_code
_entity_poly.pdbx_strand_id
1 'polypeptide(L)'
;MNILYICTGNTCRSPMAAAITLARMAEAPDRYAGLAVASCGLYAAVGAPASEGAEKALTHHGLTAAAHQARQLTPDHIAAADLILTMTGAQAATLSQAFPQAAGRIRPLAGQDISDPFGGSDADYERAYREIDAAVAALLETLPKEDVG
;
A
#
# COMPACT_ATOMS: atom_id res chain seq x y z
N MET A 1 -13.93 -6.70 0.91
CA MET A 1 -13.36 -5.47 0.34
C MET A 1 -11.92 -5.71 -0.05
N ASN A 2 -11.56 -5.31 -1.25
CA ASN A 2 -10.20 -5.45 -1.77
C ASN A 2 -9.51 -4.09 -1.81
N ILE A 3 -8.40 -3.96 -1.08
CA ILE A 3 -7.56 -2.76 -1.08
C ILE A 3 -6.33 -3.01 -1.95
N LEU A 4 -6.03 -2.07 -2.83
CA LEU A 4 -4.85 -2.10 -3.68
C LEU A 4 -3.98 -0.88 -3.39
N TYR A 5 -2.74 -1.12 -2.96
CA TYR A 5 -1.74 -0.07 -2.77
C TYR A 5 -0.87 0.07 -4.01
N ILE A 6 -0.66 1.31 -4.44
CA ILE A 6 0.10 1.63 -5.65
C ILE A 6 1.26 2.57 -5.29
N CYS A 7 2.45 2.24 -5.74
CA CYS A 7 3.57 3.18 -5.82
C CYS A 7 4.26 3.04 -7.19
N THR A 8 5.39 3.69 -7.40
CA THR A 8 6.03 3.67 -8.70
C THR A 8 6.59 2.27 -9.03
N GLY A 9 7.49 1.75 -8.21
CA GLY A 9 8.23 0.52 -8.51
C GLY A 9 7.70 -0.74 -7.84
N ASN A 10 6.79 -0.62 -6.90
CA ASN A 10 6.27 -1.73 -6.07
C ASN A 10 7.38 -2.47 -5.28
N THR A 11 8.42 -1.74 -4.85
CA THR A 11 9.52 -2.30 -4.06
C THR A 11 9.75 -1.61 -2.73
N CYS A 12 9.19 -0.42 -2.51
CA CYS A 12 9.40 0.34 -1.27
C CYS A 12 8.08 0.63 -0.55
N ARG A 13 7.37 1.70 -0.96
CA ARG A 13 6.22 2.22 -0.21
C ARG A 13 5.01 1.30 -0.23
N SER A 14 4.60 0.79 -1.38
CA SER A 14 3.41 -0.08 -1.45
C SER A 14 3.62 -1.44 -0.79
N PRO A 15 4.80 -2.10 -0.85
CA PRO A 15 5.04 -3.30 -0.06
C PRO A 15 5.01 -3.03 1.45
N MET A 16 5.54 -1.90 1.90
CA MET A 16 5.45 -1.52 3.32
C MET A 16 4.00 -1.31 3.74
N ALA A 17 3.20 -0.61 2.92
CA ALA A 17 1.79 -0.37 3.22
C ALA A 17 1.01 -1.70 3.32
N ALA A 18 1.25 -2.63 2.41
CA ALA A 18 0.61 -3.94 2.44
C ALA A 18 0.99 -4.73 3.70
N ALA A 19 2.29 -4.78 4.04
CA ALA A 19 2.77 -5.49 5.21
C ALA A 19 2.21 -4.90 6.51
N ILE A 20 2.20 -3.59 6.63
CA ILE A 20 1.64 -2.89 7.81
C ILE A 20 0.15 -3.17 7.95
N THR A 21 -0.59 -3.11 6.84
CA THR A 21 -2.04 -3.38 6.84
C THR A 21 -2.32 -4.81 7.29
N LEU A 22 -1.60 -5.78 6.75
CA LEU A 22 -1.76 -7.19 7.12
C LEU A 22 -1.45 -7.42 8.60
N ALA A 23 -0.43 -6.76 9.15
CA ALA A 23 -0.09 -6.85 10.57
C ALA A 23 -1.20 -6.29 11.45
N ARG A 24 -1.77 -5.15 11.09
CA ARG A 24 -2.90 -4.55 11.83
C ARG A 24 -4.16 -5.40 11.74
N MET A 25 -4.40 -6.01 10.58
CA MET A 25 -5.52 -6.95 10.42
C MET A 25 -5.37 -8.16 11.34
N ALA A 26 -4.15 -8.67 11.50
CA ALA A 26 -3.86 -9.82 12.36
C ALA A 26 -4.11 -9.53 13.85
N GLU A 27 -4.03 -8.26 14.26
CA GLU A 27 -4.33 -7.84 15.63
C GLU A 27 -5.84 -7.87 15.94
N ALA A 28 -6.69 -7.80 14.91
CA ALA A 28 -8.14 -7.81 15.06
C ALA A 28 -8.78 -8.63 13.93
N PRO A 29 -8.54 -9.95 13.90
CA PRO A 29 -8.92 -10.79 12.76
C PRO A 29 -10.43 -10.81 12.49
N ASP A 30 -11.26 -10.75 13.52
CA ASP A 30 -12.71 -10.75 13.33
C ASP A 30 -13.20 -9.45 12.68
N ARG A 31 -12.58 -8.32 13.03
CA ARG A 31 -12.95 -7.01 12.50
C ARG A 31 -12.64 -6.88 11.01
N TYR A 32 -11.59 -7.55 10.54
CA TYR A 32 -11.07 -7.39 9.17
C TYR A 32 -11.18 -8.68 8.34
N ALA A 33 -12.06 -9.61 8.75
CA ALA A 33 -12.15 -10.95 8.13
C ALA A 33 -12.38 -10.93 6.62
N GLY A 34 -13.12 -9.94 6.09
CA GLY A 34 -13.40 -9.83 4.64
C GLY A 34 -12.45 -8.91 3.88
N LEU A 35 -11.40 -8.40 4.52
CA LEU A 35 -10.48 -7.46 3.89
C LEU A 35 -9.34 -8.20 3.21
N ALA A 36 -9.12 -7.94 1.93
CA ALA A 36 -7.98 -8.45 1.17
C ALA A 36 -7.09 -7.27 0.74
N VAL A 37 -5.78 -7.48 0.74
CA VAL A 37 -4.77 -6.46 0.46
C VAL A 37 -3.83 -6.93 -0.62
N ALA A 38 -3.59 -6.08 -1.61
CA ALA A 38 -2.61 -6.30 -2.67
C ALA A 38 -1.82 -5.02 -2.94
N SER A 39 -0.72 -5.14 -3.66
CA SER A 39 0.08 -3.99 -4.09
C SER A 39 0.61 -4.18 -5.50
N CYS A 40 0.75 -3.09 -6.24
CA CYS A 40 1.29 -3.06 -7.61
C CYS A 40 2.10 -1.79 -7.82
N GLY A 41 2.86 -1.74 -8.91
CA GLY A 41 3.60 -0.57 -9.32
C GLY A 41 3.17 -0.04 -10.68
N LEU A 42 3.29 1.27 -10.87
CA LEU A 42 3.04 1.90 -12.17
C LEU A 42 4.10 1.48 -13.20
N TYR A 43 5.34 1.31 -12.74
CA TYR A 43 6.49 0.89 -13.54
C TYR A 43 7.31 -0.10 -12.73
N ALA A 44 6.78 -1.31 -12.53
CA ALA A 44 7.39 -2.31 -11.67
C ALA A 44 8.47 -3.11 -12.39
N ALA A 45 9.55 -3.41 -11.68
CA ALA A 45 10.49 -4.46 -12.09
C ALA A 45 9.91 -5.80 -11.64
N VAL A 46 9.11 -6.42 -12.49
CA VAL A 46 8.30 -7.61 -12.17
C VAL A 46 9.16 -8.71 -11.56
N GLY A 47 8.73 -9.22 -10.41
CA GLY A 47 9.41 -10.28 -9.68
C GLY A 47 10.48 -9.79 -8.71
N ALA A 48 10.83 -8.49 -8.71
CA ALA A 48 11.83 -7.95 -7.78
C ALA A 48 11.34 -8.06 -6.33
N PRO A 49 12.24 -8.36 -5.38
CA PRO A 49 11.89 -8.35 -3.97
C PRO A 49 11.66 -6.93 -3.46
N ALA A 50 11.10 -6.81 -2.25
CA ALA A 50 11.08 -5.53 -1.55
C ALA A 50 12.52 -5.01 -1.41
N SER A 51 12.71 -3.69 -1.52
CA SER A 51 14.04 -3.10 -1.38
C SER A 51 14.64 -3.42 0.00
N GLU A 52 15.96 -3.45 0.07
CA GLU A 52 16.67 -3.72 1.32
C GLU A 52 16.26 -2.74 2.42
N GLY A 53 16.15 -1.46 2.08
CA GLY A 53 15.74 -0.43 3.04
C GLY A 53 14.31 -0.62 3.55
N ALA A 54 13.39 -1.02 2.66
CA ALA A 54 12.01 -1.31 3.06
C ALA A 54 11.96 -2.51 4.00
N GLU A 55 12.66 -3.59 3.69
CA GLU A 55 12.71 -4.77 4.55
C GLU A 55 13.37 -4.46 5.90
N LYS A 56 14.44 -3.66 5.92
CA LYS A 56 15.06 -3.21 7.18
C LYS A 56 14.10 -2.43 8.06
N ALA A 57 13.36 -1.48 7.48
CA ALA A 57 12.39 -0.69 8.22
C ALA A 57 11.29 -1.59 8.79
N LEU A 58 10.78 -2.52 7.98
CA LEU A 58 9.76 -3.47 8.43
C LEU A 58 10.28 -4.37 9.57
N THR A 59 11.45 -4.96 9.41
CA THR A 59 12.01 -5.86 10.45
C THR A 59 12.33 -5.15 11.74
N HIS A 60 12.70 -3.87 11.67
CA HIS A 60 12.89 -3.04 12.87
C HIS A 60 11.61 -2.95 13.71
N HIS A 61 10.44 -3.04 13.06
CA HIS A 61 9.14 -3.02 13.72
C HIS A 61 8.50 -4.41 13.86
N GLY A 62 9.28 -5.48 13.67
CA GLY A 62 8.80 -6.85 13.81
C GLY A 62 7.98 -7.38 12.64
N LEU A 63 8.03 -6.70 11.49
CA LEU A 63 7.31 -7.08 10.29
C LEU A 63 8.27 -7.56 9.21
N THR A 64 7.73 -8.12 8.12
CA THR A 64 8.55 -8.54 6.98
C THR A 64 7.75 -8.49 5.69
N ALA A 65 8.43 -8.22 4.59
CA ALA A 65 7.93 -8.37 3.23
C ALA A 65 8.83 -9.34 2.43
N ALA A 66 9.44 -10.33 3.11
CA ALA A 66 10.40 -11.25 2.49
C ALA A 66 9.79 -12.05 1.34
N ALA A 67 8.48 -12.31 1.36
CA ALA A 67 7.77 -13.03 0.30
C ALA A 67 7.29 -12.13 -0.84
N HIS A 68 7.50 -10.81 -0.74
CA HIS A 68 7.03 -9.86 -1.73
C HIS A 68 7.73 -10.03 -3.07
N GLN A 69 6.96 -9.99 -4.15
CA GLN A 69 7.44 -9.90 -5.52
C GLN A 69 6.72 -8.72 -6.20
N ALA A 70 7.48 -7.82 -6.79
CA ALA A 70 6.92 -6.65 -7.47
C ALA A 70 6.00 -7.08 -8.62
N ARG A 71 4.86 -6.41 -8.73
CA ARG A 71 3.84 -6.66 -9.76
C ARG A 71 3.56 -5.39 -10.54
N GLN A 72 3.46 -5.53 -11.86
CA GLN A 72 3.02 -4.45 -12.71
C GLN A 72 1.50 -4.29 -12.60
N LEU A 73 1.05 -3.05 -12.45
CA LEU A 73 -0.37 -2.72 -12.49
C LEU A 73 -0.98 -3.11 -13.84
N THR A 74 -2.13 -3.78 -13.79
CA THR A 74 -2.91 -4.13 -14.99
C THR A 74 -4.35 -3.62 -14.82
N PRO A 75 -5.13 -3.52 -15.92
CA PRO A 75 -6.55 -3.18 -15.84
C PRO A 75 -7.34 -4.13 -14.93
N ASP A 76 -6.97 -5.42 -14.88
CA ASP A 76 -7.64 -6.41 -14.01
C ASP A 76 -7.45 -6.07 -12.54
N HIS A 77 -6.28 -5.58 -12.13
CA HIS A 77 -6.06 -5.13 -10.76
C HIS A 77 -6.99 -3.97 -10.39
N ILE A 78 -7.17 -3.02 -11.30
CA ILE A 78 -8.07 -1.88 -11.10
C ILE A 78 -9.53 -2.36 -10.97
N ALA A 79 -9.95 -3.28 -11.83
CA ALA A 79 -11.31 -3.81 -11.82
C ALA A 79 -11.63 -4.57 -10.53
N ALA A 80 -10.66 -5.32 -10.00
CA ALA A 80 -10.84 -6.15 -8.82
C ALA A 80 -10.83 -5.36 -7.49
N ALA A 81 -10.24 -4.16 -7.47
CA ALA A 81 -10.08 -3.40 -6.24
C ALA A 81 -11.31 -2.54 -5.92
N ASP A 82 -11.71 -2.54 -4.67
CA ASP A 82 -12.77 -1.66 -4.16
C ASP A 82 -12.20 -0.29 -3.78
N LEU A 83 -10.94 -0.26 -3.34
CA LEU A 83 -10.25 0.95 -2.93
C LEU A 83 -8.82 0.90 -3.45
N ILE A 84 -8.42 1.94 -4.16
CA ILE A 84 -7.10 2.03 -4.79
C ILE A 84 -6.39 3.23 -4.17
N LEU A 85 -5.28 2.96 -3.49
CA LEU A 85 -4.57 3.95 -2.68
C LEU A 85 -3.15 4.14 -3.22
N THR A 86 -2.85 5.37 -3.61
CA THR A 86 -1.54 5.75 -4.11
C THR A 86 -0.70 6.41 -3.03
N MET A 87 0.59 6.51 -3.25
CA MET A 87 1.50 7.14 -2.29
C MET A 87 1.58 8.64 -2.47
N THR A 88 1.22 9.14 -3.66
CA THR A 88 1.24 10.59 -3.96
C THR A 88 -0.04 11.01 -4.67
N GLY A 89 -0.35 12.31 -4.60
CA GLY A 89 -1.46 12.89 -5.33
C GLY A 89 -1.26 12.83 -6.85
N ALA A 90 -0.02 12.97 -7.32
CA ALA A 90 0.30 12.85 -8.75
C ALA A 90 0.01 11.44 -9.28
N GLN A 91 0.32 10.41 -8.51
CA GLN A 91 -0.01 9.02 -8.89
C GLN A 91 -1.51 8.81 -8.99
N ALA A 92 -2.28 9.35 -8.03
CA ALA A 92 -3.73 9.28 -8.06
C ALA A 92 -4.32 9.98 -9.29
N ALA A 93 -3.81 11.15 -9.64
CA ALA A 93 -4.23 11.89 -10.83
C ALA A 93 -3.93 11.10 -12.11
N THR A 94 -2.75 10.55 -12.23
CA THR A 94 -2.34 9.72 -13.38
C THR A 94 -3.27 8.53 -13.56
N LEU A 95 -3.55 7.79 -12.47
CA LEU A 95 -4.43 6.64 -12.51
C LEU A 95 -5.87 7.02 -12.85
N SER A 96 -6.37 8.12 -12.29
CA SER A 96 -7.74 8.59 -12.54
C SER A 96 -7.93 9.00 -14.00
N GLN A 97 -6.90 9.53 -14.63
CA GLN A 97 -6.93 9.85 -16.06
C GLN A 97 -6.89 8.59 -16.93
N ALA A 98 -6.08 7.59 -16.54
CA ALA A 98 -5.97 6.34 -17.26
C ALA A 98 -7.22 5.45 -17.11
N PHE A 99 -7.89 5.52 -15.95
CA PHE A 99 -9.05 4.72 -15.61
C PHE A 99 -10.18 5.59 -15.08
N PRO A 100 -10.81 6.43 -15.95
CA PRO A 100 -11.83 7.39 -15.51
C PRO A 100 -13.02 6.74 -14.79
N GLN A 101 -13.42 5.54 -15.19
CA GLN A 101 -14.53 4.81 -14.57
C GLN A 101 -14.21 4.37 -13.13
N ALA A 102 -12.93 4.32 -12.77
CA ALA A 102 -12.48 3.95 -11.41
C ALA A 102 -12.11 5.16 -10.56
N ALA A 103 -12.18 6.39 -11.09
CA ALA A 103 -11.70 7.60 -10.41
C ALA A 103 -12.28 7.78 -9.01
N GLY A 104 -13.54 7.40 -8.79
CA GLY A 104 -14.19 7.49 -7.47
C GLY A 104 -13.63 6.53 -6.43
N ARG A 105 -12.82 5.54 -6.85
CA ARG A 105 -12.19 4.54 -5.96
C ARG A 105 -10.68 4.79 -5.81
N ILE A 106 -10.13 5.80 -6.48
CA ILE A 106 -8.69 6.10 -6.50
C ILE A 106 -8.45 7.37 -5.69
N ARG A 107 -7.55 7.29 -4.69
CA ARG A 107 -7.14 8.46 -3.90
C ARG A 107 -5.76 8.21 -3.27
N PRO A 108 -5.05 9.28 -2.85
CA PRO A 108 -3.84 9.10 -2.06
C PRO A 108 -4.15 8.44 -0.71
N LEU A 109 -3.22 7.66 -0.20
CA LEU A 109 -3.33 7.03 1.11
C LEU A 109 -3.40 8.06 2.23
N ALA A 110 -2.59 9.12 2.15
CA ALA A 110 -2.48 10.15 3.16
C ALA A 110 -2.85 11.53 2.61
N GLY A 111 -3.12 12.48 3.50
CA GLY A 111 -3.41 13.86 3.11
C GLY A 111 -2.23 14.61 2.52
N GLN A 112 -1.00 14.09 2.73
CA GLN A 112 0.23 14.59 2.14
C GLN A 112 0.93 13.43 1.42
N ASP A 113 1.76 13.75 0.44
CA ASP A 113 2.53 12.72 -0.28
C ASP A 113 3.45 11.97 0.68
N ILE A 114 3.47 10.64 0.55
CA ILE A 114 4.44 9.81 1.25
C ILE A 114 5.79 9.98 0.55
N SER A 115 6.80 10.37 1.31
CA SER A 115 8.16 10.54 0.79
C SER A 115 8.68 9.27 0.15
N ASP A 116 9.32 9.40 -1.04
CA ASP A 116 9.94 8.25 -1.71
C ASP A 116 11.34 8.00 -1.12
N PRO A 117 11.53 6.90 -0.37
CA PRO A 117 12.83 6.64 0.27
C PRO A 117 13.84 5.96 -0.66
N PHE A 118 13.47 5.64 -1.90
CA PHE A 118 14.33 4.89 -2.84
C PHE A 118 15.69 5.56 -2.98
N GLY A 119 16.77 4.77 -2.76
CA GLY A 119 18.13 5.28 -2.81
C GLY A 119 18.55 6.11 -1.60
N GLY A 120 17.66 6.28 -0.63
CA GLY A 120 17.93 7.04 0.59
C GLY A 120 18.53 6.22 1.73
N SER A 121 18.68 6.88 2.88
CA SER A 121 19.23 6.30 4.10
C SER A 121 18.19 5.44 4.84
N ASP A 122 18.66 4.71 5.87
CA ASP A 122 17.76 4.00 6.78
C ASP A 122 16.75 4.95 7.45
N ALA A 123 17.18 6.17 7.76
CA ALA A 123 16.31 7.20 8.33
C ALA A 123 15.20 7.61 7.36
N ASP A 124 15.48 7.69 6.06
CA ASP A 124 14.48 7.99 5.04
C ASP A 124 13.43 6.89 4.94
N TYR A 125 13.84 5.62 5.00
CA TYR A 125 12.92 4.48 5.01
C TYR A 125 12.10 4.43 6.29
N GLU A 126 12.70 4.71 7.43
CA GLU A 126 11.99 4.77 8.71
C GLU A 126 10.93 5.88 8.72
N ARG A 127 11.26 7.02 8.14
CA ARG A 127 10.31 8.12 7.99
C ARG A 127 9.12 7.71 7.12
N ALA A 128 9.38 7.10 5.97
CA ALA A 128 8.32 6.59 5.10
C ALA A 128 7.46 5.55 5.82
N TYR A 129 8.07 4.65 6.58
CA TYR A 129 7.36 3.67 7.40
C TYR A 129 6.38 4.35 8.36
N ARG A 130 6.84 5.36 9.09
CA ARG A 130 5.99 6.07 10.06
C ARG A 130 4.84 6.80 9.40
N GLU A 131 5.09 7.47 8.28
CA GLU A 131 4.05 8.15 7.52
C GLU A 131 2.99 7.15 7.02
N ILE A 132 3.42 6.01 6.50
CA ILE A 132 2.52 4.95 6.01
C ILE A 132 1.74 4.32 7.16
N ASP A 133 2.42 3.99 8.26
CA ASP A 133 1.77 3.37 9.43
C ASP A 133 0.65 4.25 9.98
N ALA A 134 0.91 5.54 10.15
CA ALA A 134 -0.10 6.50 10.61
C ALA A 134 -1.28 6.59 9.64
N ALA A 135 -1.00 6.61 8.34
CA ALA A 135 -2.04 6.70 7.31
C ALA A 135 -2.87 5.42 7.23
N VAL A 136 -2.25 4.25 7.35
CA VAL A 136 -2.94 2.96 7.38
C VAL A 136 -3.83 2.86 8.62
N ALA A 137 -3.33 3.28 9.79
CA ALA A 137 -4.13 3.30 11.01
C ALA A 137 -5.39 4.16 10.84
N ALA A 138 -5.25 5.36 10.28
CA ALA A 138 -6.37 6.24 10.02
C ALA A 138 -7.35 5.64 9.00
N LEU A 139 -6.84 5.02 7.94
CA LEU A 139 -7.64 4.36 6.93
C LEU A 139 -8.51 3.25 7.54
N LEU A 140 -7.92 2.36 8.33
CA LEU A 140 -8.62 1.22 8.91
C LEU A 140 -9.74 1.66 9.87
N GLU A 141 -9.58 2.80 10.55
CA GLU A 141 -10.64 3.36 11.39
C GLU A 141 -11.84 3.83 10.58
N THR A 142 -11.65 4.22 9.31
CA THR A 142 -12.74 4.71 8.45
C THR A 142 -13.47 3.61 7.70
N LEU A 143 -12.91 2.41 7.62
CA LEU A 143 -13.53 1.32 6.87
C LEU A 143 -14.76 0.79 7.61
N PRO A 144 -15.80 0.34 6.86
CA PRO A 144 -16.97 -0.28 7.47
C PRO A 144 -16.54 -1.49 8.30
N LYS A 145 -17.04 -1.59 9.52
CA LYS A 145 -16.89 -2.80 10.34
C LYS A 145 -17.74 -3.88 9.70
N GLU A 146 -17.14 -5.05 9.47
CA GLU A 146 -17.96 -6.17 9.05
C GLU A 146 -18.94 -6.53 10.16
N ASP A 147 -20.20 -6.64 9.77
CA ASP A 147 -21.22 -7.20 10.63
C ASP A 147 -20.90 -8.69 10.81
N VAL A 148 -20.29 -9.01 11.94
CA VAL A 148 -20.15 -10.37 12.42
C VAL A 148 -21.50 -10.71 13.09
N GLY A 149 -22.48 -10.89 12.25
CA GLY A 149 -23.81 -11.23 12.74
C GLY A 149 -24.06 -12.69 12.67
#